data_df8217105d11761558839b2ac5d155cb
#
_entry.id   df8217105d11761558839b2ac5d155cb
#
_cell.length_a   1.000
_cell.length_b   1.000
_cell.length_c   1.000
_cell.angle_alpha   90.00
_cell.angle_beta   90.00
_cell.angle_gamma   90.00
#
_symmetry.space_group_name_H-M   'P 1'
#
loop_
_entity.id
_entity.type
_entity.pdbx_description
1 polymer ?
#
loop_
_entity_poly.entity_id
_entity_poly.type
_entity_poly.pdbx_seq_one_letter_code
_entity_poly.pdbx_strand_id
1 'polypeptide(L)' 'MKWLKTLLGIKTAEEKLRHRLKELEQKSFEATRKGDLEEAGRIDLEMEEVIKQLYNIDVDAKS' A
#
# COMPACT_ATOMS: atom_id res chain seq x y z
N MET A 1 8.54 27.72 0.17
CA MET A 1 9.52 26.74 0.60
C MET A 1 9.29 25.43 -0.15
N LYS A 2 10.18 25.12 -1.04
CA LYS A 2 10.00 24.01 -1.97
C LYS A 2 10.09 22.63 -1.32
N TRP A 3 10.87 22.51 -0.26
CA TRP A 3 11.04 21.24 0.42
C TRP A 3 9.78 20.80 1.17
N LEU A 4 8.99 21.75 1.65
CA LEU A 4 7.72 21.44 2.31
C LEU A 4 6.71 20.80 1.37
N LYS A 5 6.68 21.27 0.11
CA LYS A 5 5.79 20.68 -0.88
C LYS A 5 6.19 19.25 -1.22
N THR A 6 7.49 18.98 -1.28
CA THR A 6 7.99 17.63 -1.52
C THR A 6 7.61 16.70 -0.36
N LEU A 7 7.78 17.16 0.87
CA LEU A 7 7.39 16.40 2.05
C LEU A 7 5.90 16.09 2.08
N LEU A 8 5.08 17.09 1.75
CA LEU A 8 3.63 16.90 1.70
C LEU A 8 3.25 15.91 0.61
N GLY A 9 3.92 15.96 -0.53
CA GLY A 9 3.67 15.02 -1.61
C GLY A 9 4.00 13.58 -1.22
N ILE A 10 5.13 13.37 -0.54
CA ILE A 10 5.54 12.05 -0.05
C ILE A 10 4.53 11.52 0.98
N LYS A 11 4.11 12.39 1.90
CA LYS A 11 3.15 12.02 2.94
C LYS A 11 1.80 11.64 2.34
N THR A 12 1.36 12.39 1.33
CA THR A 12 0.10 12.11 0.65
C THR A 12 0.16 10.76 -0.07
N ALA A 13 1.27 10.48 -0.74
CA ALA A 13 1.46 9.21 -1.43
C ALA A 13 1.48 8.06 -0.43
N GLU A 14 2.16 8.24 0.71
CA GLU A 14 2.19 7.24 1.77
C GLU A 14 0.80 6.95 2.32
N GLU A 15 0.02 7.99 2.56
CA GLU A 15 -1.34 7.83 3.05
C GLU A 15 -2.22 7.09 2.07
N LYS A 16 -2.09 7.40 0.79
CA LYS A 16 -2.84 6.71 -0.27
C LYS A 16 -2.48 5.23 -0.32
N LEU A 17 -1.20 4.93 -0.23
CA LEU A 17 -0.74 3.54 -0.26
C LEU A 17 -1.22 2.77 0.98
N ARG A 18 -1.17 3.38 2.13
CA ARG A 18 -1.67 2.77 3.36
C ARG A 18 -3.16 2.51 3.28
N HIS A 19 -3.91 3.45 2.71
CA HIS A 19 -5.36 3.29 2.53
C HIS A 19 -5.64 2.14 1.57
N ARG A 20 -4.89 2.06 0.48
CA ARG A 20 -5.04 0.98 -0.48
C ARG A 20 -4.70 -0.37 0.15
N LEU A 21 -3.64 -0.41 0.95
CA LEU A 21 -3.27 -1.63 1.65
C LEU A 21 -4.40 -2.12 2.56
N LYS A 22 -5.03 -1.21 3.25
CA LYS A 22 -6.16 -1.53 4.13
C LYS A 22 -7.33 -2.10 3.33
N GLU A 23 -7.63 -1.50 2.19
CA GLU A 23 -8.69 -2.00 1.31
C GLU A 23 -8.37 -3.39 0.79
N LEU A 24 -7.11 -3.60 0.40
CA LEU A 24 -6.68 -4.90 -0.10
C LEU A 24 -6.74 -5.96 1.01
N GLU A 25 -6.38 -5.61 2.22
CA GLU A 25 -6.48 -6.51 3.37
C GLU A 25 -7.92 -6.96 3.59
N GLN A 26 -8.86 -6.04 3.51
CA GLN A 26 -10.27 -6.37 3.66
C GLN A 26 -10.77 -7.27 2.53
N LYS A 27 -10.37 -6.96 1.30
CA LYS A 27 -10.75 -7.77 0.14
C LYS A 27 -10.15 -9.17 0.23
N SER A 28 -8.90 -9.28 0.66
CA SER A 28 -8.26 -10.57 0.85
C SER A 28 -9.00 -11.40 1.90
N PHE A 29 -9.38 -10.76 2.99
CA PHE A 29 -10.13 -11.41 4.05
C PHE A 29 -11.48 -11.93 3.54
N GLU A 30 -12.19 -11.11 2.77
CA GLU A 30 -13.46 -11.50 2.19
C GLU A 30 -13.31 -12.65 1.18
N ALA A 31 -12.29 -12.57 0.33
CA ALA A 31 -12.02 -13.62 -0.64
C ALA A 31 -11.71 -14.95 0.05
N THR A 32 -10.92 -14.91 1.11
CA THR A 32 -10.61 -16.10 1.91
C THR A 32 -11.87 -16.68 2.55
N ARG A 33 -12.72 -15.80 3.02
CA ARG A 33 -13.98 -16.18 3.65
C ARG A 33 -14.92 -16.88 2.69
N LYS A 34 -14.94 -16.41 1.44
CA LYS A 34 -15.75 -17.01 0.38
C LYS A 34 -15.14 -18.28 -0.19
N GLY A 35 -13.89 -18.56 0.14
CA GLY A 35 -13.16 -19.69 -0.40
C GLY A 35 -12.56 -19.43 -1.76
N ASP A 36 -12.47 -18.17 -2.19
CA ASP A 36 -11.88 -17.79 -3.46
C ASP A 36 -10.39 -17.57 -3.30
N LEU A 37 -9.65 -18.66 -3.33
CA LEU A 37 -8.21 -18.64 -3.09
C LEU A 37 -7.44 -17.97 -4.23
N GLU A 38 -7.94 -18.05 -5.46
CA GLU A 38 -7.31 -17.39 -6.59
C GLU A 38 -7.33 -15.88 -6.44
N GLU A 39 -8.48 -15.34 -6.08
CA GLU A 39 -8.61 -13.90 -5.86
C GLU A 39 -7.79 -13.45 -4.66
N ALA A 40 -7.82 -14.24 -3.59
CA ALA A 40 -7.01 -13.94 -2.41
C ALA A 40 -5.52 -13.89 -2.77
N GLY A 41 -5.05 -14.79 -3.62
CA GLY A 41 -3.66 -14.79 -4.08
C GLY A 41 -3.31 -13.55 -4.89
N ARG A 42 -4.20 -13.12 -5.78
CA ARG A 42 -4.00 -11.89 -6.56
C ARG A 42 -3.92 -10.67 -5.65
N ILE A 43 -4.83 -10.60 -4.69
CA ILE A 43 -4.85 -9.49 -3.75
C ILE A 43 -3.58 -9.47 -2.91
N ASP A 44 -3.08 -10.63 -2.50
CA ASP A 44 -1.82 -10.71 -1.77
C ASP A 44 -0.64 -10.19 -2.58
N LEU A 45 -0.61 -10.47 -3.88
CA LEU A 45 0.43 -9.94 -4.76
C LEU A 45 0.34 -8.41 -4.86
N GLU A 46 -0.86 -7.87 -4.96
CA GLU A 46 -1.05 -6.42 -4.96
C GLU A 46 -0.61 -5.80 -3.63
N MET A 47 -0.90 -6.45 -2.52
CA MET A 47 -0.46 -5.99 -1.22
C MET A 47 1.06 -5.95 -1.12
N GLU A 48 1.74 -6.96 -1.64
CA GLU A 48 3.20 -6.98 -1.68
C GLU A 48 3.76 -5.80 -2.45
N GLU A 49 3.16 -5.45 -3.59
CA GLU A 49 3.59 -4.30 -4.37
C GLU A 49 3.42 -2.99 -3.59
N VAL A 50 2.29 -2.85 -2.92
CA VAL A 50 2.03 -1.67 -2.11
C VAL A 50 3.03 -1.57 -0.97
N ILE A 51 3.32 -2.68 -0.32
CA ILE A 51 4.30 -2.73 0.76
C ILE A 51 5.70 -2.34 0.25
N LYS A 52 6.08 -2.81 -0.93
CA LYS A 52 7.35 -2.44 -1.54
C LYS A 52 7.42 -0.94 -1.82
N GLN A 53 6.35 -0.38 -2.33
CA GLN A 53 6.29 1.06 -2.59
C GLN A 53 6.39 1.87 -1.30
N LEU A 54 5.70 1.42 -0.26
CA LEU A 54 5.78 2.06 1.05
C LEU A 54 7.19 2.00 1.61
N TYR A 55 7.84 0.85 1.48
CA TYR A 55 9.22 0.68 1.92
C TYR A 55 10.17 1.64 1.19
N ASN A 56 10.00 1.77 -0.13
CA ASN A 56 10.83 2.66 -0.92
C ASN A 56 10.65 4.13 -0.52
N ILE A 57 9.42 4.53 -0.26
CA ILE A 57 9.13 5.89 0.21
C ILE A 57 9.80 6.14 1.56
N ASP A 58 9.73 5.18 2.46
CA ASP A 58 10.32 5.29 3.79
C ASP A 58 11.84 5.40 3.73
N VAL A 59 12.48 4.60 2.85
CA VAL A 59 13.91 4.64 2.64
C VAL A 59 14.33 5.99 2.04
N ASP A 60 13.60 6.48 1.05
CA ASP A 60 13.88 7.78 0.43
C ASP A 60 13.72 8.92 1.43
N ALA A 61 12.74 8.83 2.31
CA ALA A 61 12.51 9.85 3.33
C ALA A 61 13.64 9.88 4.35
N LYS A 62 14.30 8.76 4.60
CA LYS A 62 15.41 8.67 5.55
C LYS A 62 16.76 9.06 4.96
N SER A 63 16.89 8.98 3.66
CA SER A 63 18.13 9.39 2.99
C SER A 63 18.11 10.88 2.70
#